data_c1eb2d148acf1a2c5fa58b196ab9c0df
#
_entry.id   c1eb2d148acf1a2c5fa58b196ab9c0df
#
_cell.length_a   1.000
_cell.length_b   1.000
_cell.length_c   1.000
_cell.angle_alpha   90.00
_cell.angle_beta   90.00
_cell.angle_gamma   90.00
#
_symmetry.space_group_name_H-M   'P 1'
#
loop_
_entity.id
_entity.type
_entity.pdbx_description
1 polymer ?
#
loop_
_entity_poly.entity_id
_entity_poly.type
_entity_poly.pdbx_seq_one_letter_code
_entity_poly.pdbx_strand_id
1 'polypeptide(L)'
;HSPHTHSNNFLSGVFYLQGDEISSPIEFFDPRPQTTILTPRRKESTIQNSNMIAFLPRENMGLVFPSWLQHWVRPTGSERISISWNILIKGHYGEPNDLQNAYI
;
A
#
# COMPACT_ATOMS: atom_id res chain seq x y z
N HIS A 1 0.73 -13.26 -2.34
CA HIS A 1 0.55 -12.81 -0.95
C HIS A 1 -0.89 -12.36 -0.72
N SER A 2 -1.47 -12.69 0.43
CA SER A 2 -2.78 -12.19 0.83
C SER A 2 -2.71 -10.70 1.16
N PRO A 3 -3.85 -10.00 1.18
CA PRO A 3 -3.89 -8.61 1.64
C PRO A 3 -3.27 -8.46 3.03
N HIS A 4 -2.37 -7.48 3.18
CA HIS A 4 -1.61 -7.31 4.42
C HIS A 4 -1.16 -5.86 4.62
N THR A 5 -0.68 -5.59 5.82
CA THR A 5 0.00 -4.35 6.20
C THR A 5 1.39 -4.69 6.73
N HIS A 6 2.25 -3.69 6.83
CA HIS A 6 3.57 -3.85 7.42
C HIS A 6 3.60 -3.20 8.79
N SER A 7 3.56 -4.02 9.84
CA SER A 7 3.67 -3.53 11.22
C SER A 7 5.10 -3.11 11.55
N ASN A 8 5.23 -2.20 12.49
CA ASN A 8 6.52 -1.67 12.96
C ASN A 8 7.33 -0.92 11.90
N ASN A 9 6.67 -0.44 10.86
CA ASN A 9 7.28 0.38 9.82
C ASN A 9 6.43 1.63 9.59
N PHE A 10 7.06 2.69 9.12
CA PHE A 10 6.39 3.96 8.85
C PHE A 10 5.96 4.06 7.39
N LEU A 11 6.89 3.85 6.47
CA LEU A 11 6.63 3.84 5.04
C LEU A 11 7.09 2.52 4.43
N SER A 12 6.39 2.10 3.41
CA SER A 12 6.76 0.97 2.56
C SER A 12 6.90 1.46 1.12
N GLY A 13 7.71 0.78 0.35
CA GLY A 13 7.89 1.15 -1.04
C GLY A 13 8.26 -0.02 -1.91
N VAL A 14 8.09 0.18 -3.20
CA VAL A 14 8.48 -0.77 -4.24
C VAL A 14 8.97 -0.01 -5.46
N PHE A 15 10.02 -0.52 -6.08
CA PHE A 15 10.53 -0.03 -7.35
C PHE A 15 10.55 -1.18 -8.35
N TYR A 16 10.01 -0.95 -9.54
CA TYR A 16 9.92 -1.96 -10.58
C TYR A 16 11.09 -1.83 -11.56
N LEU A 17 11.92 -2.86 -11.61
CA LEU A 17 12.98 -2.98 -12.61
C LEU A 17 12.43 -3.53 -13.92
N GLN A 18 11.42 -4.39 -13.84
CA GLN A 18 10.76 -4.98 -14.99
C GLN A 18 9.28 -5.22 -14.66
N GLY A 19 8.41 -4.87 -15.57
CA GLY A 19 6.97 -5.09 -15.50
C GLY A 19 6.30 -4.62 -16.77
N ASP A 20 5.11 -5.14 -17.05
CA ASP A 20 4.34 -4.82 -18.25
C ASP A 20 2.83 -4.85 -17.96
N GLU A 21 2.02 -4.63 -19.00
CA GLU A 21 0.57 -4.56 -18.90
C GLU A 21 -0.09 -5.88 -18.47
N ILE A 22 0.58 -7.02 -18.66
CA ILE A 22 0.08 -8.33 -18.24
C ILE A 22 0.56 -8.74 -16.85
N SER A 23 1.47 -7.97 -16.25
CA SER A 23 1.85 -8.15 -14.86
C SER A 23 0.71 -7.76 -13.93
N SER A 24 0.53 -8.52 -12.85
CA SER A 24 -0.50 -8.20 -11.87
C SER A 24 -0.22 -6.87 -11.19
N PRO A 25 -1.23 -5.99 -11.06
CA PRO A 25 -1.06 -4.74 -10.35
C PRO A 25 -0.90 -4.95 -8.84
N ILE A 26 -0.32 -3.97 -8.18
CA ILE A 26 -0.46 -3.81 -6.74
C ILE A 26 -1.79 -3.09 -6.48
N GLU A 27 -2.58 -3.63 -5.57
CA GLU A 27 -3.90 -3.13 -5.23
C GLU A 27 -3.91 -2.63 -3.79
N PHE A 28 -4.42 -1.41 -3.59
CA PHE A 28 -4.55 -0.77 -2.28
C PHE A 28 -6.00 -0.63 -1.91
N PHE A 29 -6.32 -0.91 -0.65
CA PHE A 29 -7.67 -0.87 -0.12
C PHE A 29 -7.91 0.42 0.67
N ASP A 30 -9.14 0.96 0.57
CA ASP A 30 -9.54 2.08 1.40
C ASP A 30 -9.42 1.70 2.88
N PRO A 31 -8.65 2.45 3.68
CA PRO A 31 -8.43 2.11 5.09
C PRO A 31 -9.65 2.34 5.98
N ARG A 32 -10.67 3.02 5.48
CA ARG A 32 -11.89 3.29 6.25
C ARG A 32 -12.81 2.08 6.22
N PRO A 33 -13.01 1.35 7.33
CA PRO A 33 -13.81 0.12 7.33
C PRO A 33 -15.26 0.35 6.93
N GLN A 34 -15.79 1.54 7.13
CA GLN A 34 -17.18 1.89 6.80
C GLN A 34 -17.47 1.81 5.30
N THR A 35 -16.46 1.93 4.45
CA THR A 35 -16.64 1.88 3.00
C THR A 35 -17.06 0.51 2.48
N THR A 36 -16.89 -0.53 3.29
CA THR A 36 -17.28 -1.90 2.95
C THR A 36 -18.69 -2.26 3.42
N ILE A 37 -19.30 -1.43 4.27
CA ILE A 37 -20.64 -1.68 4.84
C ILE A 37 -21.73 -1.31 3.84
N LEU A 38 -21.57 -0.20 3.16
CA LEU A 38 -22.51 0.27 2.16
C LEU A 38 -21.74 0.60 0.87
N THR A 39 -22.06 -0.12 -0.21
CA THR A 39 -21.43 0.08 -1.50
C THR A 39 -22.45 0.60 -2.51
N PRO A 40 -22.54 1.92 -2.72
CA PRO A 40 -23.43 2.48 -3.72
C PRO A 40 -23.04 2.01 -5.13
N ARG A 41 -24.03 1.89 -5.99
CA ARG A 41 -23.77 1.68 -7.42
C ARG A 41 -23.19 2.95 -8.01
N ARG A 42 -22.09 2.81 -8.71
CA ARG A 42 -21.40 3.94 -9.36
C ARG A 42 -21.72 3.94 -10.84
N LYS A 43 -21.84 5.14 -11.41
CA LYS A 43 -21.92 5.29 -12.87
C LYS A 43 -20.56 4.95 -13.49
N GLU A 44 -19.51 5.35 -12.83
CA GLU A 44 -18.12 5.20 -13.25
C GLU A 44 -17.23 5.10 -12.04
N SER A 45 -16.22 4.22 -12.07
CA SER A 45 -15.23 4.10 -11.01
C SER A 45 -14.14 5.15 -11.18
N THR A 46 -13.88 5.90 -10.11
CA THR A 46 -12.81 6.90 -10.04
C THR A 46 -11.95 6.66 -8.80
N ILE A 47 -10.79 7.32 -8.71
CA ILE A 47 -9.95 7.25 -7.51
C ILE A 47 -10.73 7.78 -6.28
N GLN A 48 -11.58 8.78 -6.47
CA GLN A 48 -12.32 9.41 -5.38
C GLN A 48 -13.48 8.56 -4.85
N ASN A 49 -14.08 7.71 -5.67
CA ASN A 49 -15.25 6.92 -5.28
C ASN A 49 -15.01 5.43 -5.16
N SER A 50 -13.77 4.97 -5.37
CA SER A 50 -13.39 3.56 -5.29
C SER A 50 -12.92 3.22 -3.88
N ASN A 51 -13.20 2.00 -3.43
CA ASN A 51 -12.66 1.44 -2.19
C ASN A 51 -11.39 0.62 -2.41
N MET A 52 -10.95 0.50 -3.65
CA MET A 52 -9.70 -0.14 -4.03
C MET A 52 -9.14 0.57 -5.26
N ILE A 53 -7.85 0.82 -5.26
CA ILE A 53 -7.12 1.36 -6.41
C ILE A 53 -5.97 0.45 -6.78
N ALA A 54 -5.61 0.41 -8.06
CA ALA A 54 -4.58 -0.47 -8.58
C ALA A 54 -3.55 0.31 -9.40
N PHE A 55 -2.29 -0.08 -9.26
CA PHE A 55 -1.19 0.46 -10.06
C PHE A 55 -0.47 -0.68 -10.78
N LEU A 56 -0.38 -0.58 -12.10
CA LEU A 56 0.37 -1.55 -12.90
C LEU A 56 1.87 -1.37 -12.67
N PRO A 57 2.64 -2.47 -12.55
CA PRO A 57 4.08 -2.39 -12.47
C PRO A 57 4.65 -1.96 -13.82
N ARG A 58 5.21 -0.78 -13.87
CA ARG A 58 5.88 -0.24 -15.07
C ARG A 58 7.36 -0.13 -14.80
N GLU A 59 8.17 -0.43 -15.79
CA GLU A 59 9.61 -0.30 -15.72
C GLU A 59 10.01 1.11 -15.24
N ASN A 60 10.93 1.17 -14.30
CA ASN A 60 11.42 2.39 -13.66
C ASN A 60 10.38 3.20 -12.87
N MET A 61 9.26 2.57 -12.50
CA MET A 61 8.26 3.18 -11.64
C MET A 61 8.49 2.77 -10.18
N GLY A 62 8.41 3.75 -9.29
CA GLY A 62 8.43 3.52 -7.85
C GLY A 62 7.14 3.98 -7.21
N LEU A 63 6.75 3.28 -6.14
CA LEU A 63 5.62 3.64 -5.28
C LEU A 63 6.11 3.71 -3.85
N VAL A 64 5.65 4.73 -3.12
CA VAL A 64 5.87 4.86 -1.68
C VAL A 64 4.51 5.08 -1.04
N PHE A 65 4.22 4.34 0.00
CA PHE A 65 2.92 4.38 0.68
C PHE A 65 3.08 4.16 2.18
N PRO A 66 2.11 4.62 2.98
CA PRO A 66 2.13 4.34 4.42
C PRO A 66 2.10 2.84 4.68
N SER A 67 2.89 2.37 5.63
CA SER A 67 2.97 0.94 5.94
C SER A 67 1.67 0.36 6.50
N TRP A 68 0.80 1.21 7.04
CA TRP A 68 -0.53 0.81 7.52
C TRP A 68 -1.56 0.60 6.39
N LEU A 69 -1.25 1.01 5.16
CA LEU A 69 -2.17 0.87 4.03
C LEU A 69 -2.21 -0.58 3.56
N GLN A 70 -3.39 -1.20 3.66
CA GLN A 70 -3.57 -2.59 3.26
C GLN A 70 -3.41 -2.74 1.75
N HIS A 71 -2.65 -3.73 1.33
CA HIS A 71 -2.36 -3.98 -0.07
C HIS A 71 -2.08 -5.45 -0.33
N TRP A 72 -2.12 -5.82 -1.58
CA TRP A 72 -1.69 -7.12 -2.05
C TRP A 72 -1.36 -7.10 -3.54
N VAL A 73 -0.74 -8.18 -4.00
CA VAL A 73 -0.49 -8.43 -5.42
C VAL A 73 -1.03 -9.81 -5.74
N ARG A 74 -1.92 -9.88 -6.73
CA ARG A 74 -2.44 -11.17 -7.20
C ARG A 74 -1.33 -11.96 -7.90
N PRO A 75 -1.40 -13.30 -7.94
CA PRO A 75 -0.48 -14.08 -8.73
C PRO A 75 -0.44 -13.60 -10.19
N THR A 76 0.76 -13.52 -10.76
CA THR A 76 0.97 -13.09 -12.14
C THR A 76 1.55 -14.21 -12.97
N GLY A 77 1.16 -14.28 -14.25
CA GLY A 77 1.72 -15.21 -15.22
C GLY A 77 2.91 -14.65 -16.00
N SER A 78 3.27 -13.38 -15.79
CA SER A 78 4.38 -12.74 -16.47
C SER A 78 5.55 -12.47 -15.53
N GLU A 79 6.73 -12.28 -16.10
CA GLU A 79 7.91 -11.90 -15.33
C GLU A 79 7.79 -10.47 -14.83
N ARG A 80 8.13 -10.30 -13.55
CA ARG A 80 8.20 -9.01 -12.90
C ARG A 80 9.38 -9.02 -11.93
N ILE A 81 10.21 -8.00 -12.01
CA ILE A 81 11.33 -7.82 -11.10
C ILE A 81 11.12 -6.53 -10.34
N SER A 82 11.05 -6.62 -9.03
CA SER A 82 10.84 -5.48 -8.17
C SER A 82 11.74 -5.54 -6.94
N ILE A 83 12.05 -4.36 -6.40
CA ILE A 83 12.75 -4.20 -5.13
C ILE A 83 11.77 -3.56 -4.16
N SER A 84 11.55 -4.22 -3.03
CA SER A 84 10.70 -3.71 -1.94
C SER A 84 11.54 -3.27 -0.77
N TRP A 85 11.09 -2.24 -0.06
CA TRP A 85 11.75 -1.75 1.15
C TRP A 85 10.74 -1.21 2.15
N ASN A 86 11.21 -1.10 3.39
CA ASN A 86 10.45 -0.47 4.46
C ASN A 86 11.33 0.56 5.17
N ILE A 87 10.71 1.63 5.63
CA ILE A 87 11.37 2.70 6.36
C ILE A 87 10.83 2.72 7.77
N LEU A 88 11.74 2.65 8.73
CA LEU A 88 11.45 2.80 10.15
C LEU A 88 12.03 4.13 10.63
N ILE A 89 11.24 4.86 11.39
CA ILE A 89 11.70 6.09 12.04
C ILE A 89 12.26 5.72 13.41
N LYS A 90 13.45 6.24 13.72
CA LYS A 90 14.08 6.11 15.02
C LYS A 90 13.94 7.39 15.81
N GLY A 91 13.93 7.29 17.14
CA GLY A 91 13.96 8.42 18.04
C GLY A 91 12.90 8.37 19.12
N HIS A 92 12.60 9.54 19.66
CA HIS A 92 11.54 9.71 20.65
C HIS A 92 10.21 9.93 19.97
N TYR A 93 9.18 9.22 20.42
CA TYR A 93 7.82 9.33 19.91
C TYR A 93 6.90 9.83 21.01
N GLY A 94 5.94 10.67 20.63
CA GLY A 94 4.94 11.23 21.53
C GLY A 94 5.46 12.42 22.34
N GLU A 95 4.57 13.06 23.06
CA GLU A 95 4.91 14.17 23.94
C GLU A 95 5.58 13.64 25.23
N PRO A 96 6.56 14.39 25.81
CA PRO A 96 7.33 13.91 26.97
C PRO A 96 6.49 13.47 28.17
N ASN A 97 5.33 14.07 28.36
CA ASN A 97 4.42 13.78 29.48
C ASN A 97 3.21 12.94 29.08
N ASP A 98 3.21 12.40 27.88
CA ASP A 98 2.13 11.55 27.39
C ASP A 98 2.37 10.09 27.80
N LEU A 99 1.27 9.36 28.05
CA LEU A 99 1.32 7.93 28.30
C LEU A 99 1.80 7.13 27.08
N GLN A 100 1.68 7.73 25.90
CA GLN A 100 2.01 7.08 24.62
C GLN A 100 3.41 7.46 24.11
N ASN A 101 4.28 7.97 24.95
CA ASN A 101 5.65 8.25 24.52
C ASN A 101 6.50 6.96 24.46
N ALA A 102 7.44 6.94 23.56
CA ALA A 102 8.39 5.83 23.40
C ALA A 102 9.68 6.31 22.75
N TYR A 103 10.73 5.55 22.95
CA TYR A 103 12.00 5.71 22.24
C TYR A 103 12.33 4.42 21.50
N ILE A 104 12.63 4.54 20.23
CA ILE A 104 13.00 3.41 19.36
C ILE A 104 14.31 3.70 18.66
#